data_f8075c0edeba415807be522070473caa
#
_entry.id   f8075c0edeba415807be522070473caa
#
_cell.length_a   1.000
_cell.length_b   1.000
_cell.length_c   1.000
_cell.angle_alpha   90.00
_cell.angle_beta   90.00
_cell.angle_gamma   90.00
#
_symmetry.space_group_name_H-M   'P 1'
#
loop_
_entity.id
_entity.type
_entity.pdbx_description
1 polymer ?
#
loop_
_entity_poly.entity_id
_entity_poly.type
_entity_poly.pdbx_seq_one_letter_code
_entity_poly.pdbx_strand_id
1 'polypeptide(L)'
;MIVFLIVGEGAEKQRIIAMARAKGLTNMRFVDQQAREKIPSYICASDACLVLLKKAELFKTVIPTKMLEFMSCARPVILGVEGEARAILREARGGVAIEPQDSRALVDAVRYFAANREAGREMGRNGREYVIKEFSRRHSAEKYIRVLEQMLNLPERRRAKIAA
;
A
#
# COMPACT_ATOMS: atom_id res chain seq x y z
N MET A 1 23.48 3.23 -0.58
CA MET A 1 22.94 3.87 0.66
C MET A 1 21.44 3.73 0.65
N ILE A 2 20.82 3.36 1.78
CA ILE A 2 19.36 3.25 1.95
C ILE A 2 18.91 4.45 2.79
N VAL A 3 17.87 5.16 2.35
CA VAL A 3 17.26 6.30 3.05
C VAL A 3 15.82 5.96 3.38
N PHE A 4 15.41 6.20 4.61
CA PHE A 4 14.02 6.11 5.05
C PHE A 4 13.38 7.50 5.04
N LEU A 5 12.31 7.65 4.27
CA LEU A 5 11.53 8.87 4.18
C LEU A 5 10.22 8.69 4.94
N ILE A 6 9.97 9.56 5.91
CA ILE A 6 8.74 9.62 6.71
C ILE A 6 8.07 10.95 6.43
N VAL A 7 6.88 10.89 5.83
CA VAL A 7 6.10 12.08 5.46
C VAL A 7 4.82 12.11 6.28
N GLY A 8 4.55 13.19 6.97
CA GLY A 8 3.32 13.39 7.71
C GLY A 8 3.52 13.92 9.13
N GLU A 9 2.40 14.03 9.83
CA GLU A 9 2.31 14.38 11.24
C GLU A 9 1.72 13.22 12.06
N GLY A 10 1.90 13.26 13.37
CA GLY A 10 1.34 12.30 14.31
C GLY A 10 1.91 12.45 15.71
N ALA A 11 1.20 11.95 16.70
CA ALA A 11 1.56 12.05 18.12
C ALA A 11 2.99 11.53 18.44
N GLU A 12 3.44 10.53 17.70
CA GLU A 12 4.75 9.89 17.92
C GLU A 12 5.90 10.53 17.13
N LYS A 13 5.65 11.51 16.26
CA LYS A 13 6.66 12.07 15.36
C LYS A 13 7.88 12.59 16.11
N GLN A 14 7.67 13.44 17.13
CA GLN A 14 8.77 14.03 17.89
C GLN A 14 9.57 12.97 18.64
N ARG A 15 8.91 11.95 19.19
CA ARG A 15 9.56 10.82 19.86
C ARG A 15 10.43 10.03 18.88
N ILE A 16 9.95 9.77 17.67
CA ILE A 16 10.69 9.04 16.64
C ILE A 16 11.90 9.84 16.18
N ILE A 17 11.78 11.16 15.99
CA ILE A 17 12.87 12.06 15.63
C ILE A 17 13.95 12.05 16.73
N ALA A 18 13.55 12.18 18.01
CA ALA A 18 14.47 12.14 19.13
C ALA A 18 15.22 10.79 19.21
N MET A 19 14.51 9.68 19.01
CA MET A 19 15.13 8.35 18.98
C MET A 19 16.13 8.19 17.82
N ALA A 20 15.80 8.69 16.62
CA ALA A 20 16.70 8.64 15.47
C ALA A 20 18.00 9.43 15.75
N ARG A 21 17.87 10.62 16.32
CA ARG A 21 19.02 11.46 16.74
C ARG A 21 19.86 10.79 17.81
N ALA A 22 19.25 10.27 18.87
CA ALA A 22 19.94 9.58 19.95
C ALA A 22 20.71 8.34 19.47
N LYS A 23 20.24 7.68 18.41
CA LYS A 23 20.91 6.53 17.77
C LYS A 23 21.88 6.92 16.66
N GLY A 24 22.08 8.21 16.39
CA GLY A 24 22.97 8.70 15.34
C GLY A 24 22.54 8.29 13.92
N LEU A 25 21.24 8.08 13.69
CA LEU A 25 20.74 7.65 12.37
C LEU A 25 20.74 8.82 11.38
N THR A 26 21.68 8.81 10.45
CA THR A 26 21.84 9.87 9.43
C THR A 26 21.03 9.60 8.15
N ASN A 27 20.46 8.43 8.02
CA ASN A 27 19.72 7.98 6.83
C ASN A 27 18.20 8.07 6.97
N MET A 28 17.69 8.76 7.98
CA MET A 28 16.26 9.05 8.14
C MET A 28 15.97 10.49 7.73
N ARG A 29 14.92 10.69 6.96
CA ARG A 29 14.39 11.99 6.54
C ARG A 29 12.97 12.12 7.00
N PHE A 30 12.68 13.21 7.72
CA PHE A 30 11.35 13.54 8.20
C PHE A 30 10.84 14.75 7.43
N VAL A 31 9.68 14.63 6.84
CA VAL A 31 8.98 15.70 6.11
C VAL A 31 7.66 15.94 6.80
N ASP A 32 7.31 17.18 7.00
CA ASP A 32 6.03 17.57 7.59
C ASP A 32 4.86 17.17 6.69
N GLN A 33 3.66 17.28 7.22
CA GLN A 33 2.44 16.98 6.46
C GLN A 33 2.42 17.77 5.15
N GLN A 34 2.13 17.07 4.08
CA GLN A 34 2.06 17.62 2.74
C GLN A 34 0.61 17.67 2.24
N ALA A 35 0.34 18.57 1.31
CA ALA A 35 -0.93 18.60 0.59
C ALA A 35 -1.15 17.28 -0.15
N ARG A 36 -2.41 16.81 -0.21
CA ARG A 36 -2.78 15.50 -0.77
C ARG A 36 -2.28 15.32 -2.19
N GLU A 37 -2.28 16.39 -2.98
CA GLU A 37 -1.87 16.41 -4.38
C GLU A 37 -0.37 16.14 -4.55
N LYS A 38 0.44 16.40 -3.52
CA LYS A 38 1.89 16.16 -3.53
C LYS A 38 2.26 14.74 -3.11
N ILE A 39 1.39 14.02 -2.41
CA ILE A 39 1.68 12.68 -1.89
C ILE A 39 2.09 11.68 -2.99
N PRO A 40 1.43 11.64 -4.16
CA PRO A 40 1.87 10.75 -5.25
C PRO A 40 3.32 10.98 -5.68
N SER A 41 3.81 12.22 -5.65
CA SER A 41 5.21 12.54 -6.00
C SER A 41 6.20 11.93 -5.01
N TYR A 42 5.89 11.98 -3.71
CA TYR A 42 6.72 11.32 -2.67
C TYR A 42 6.71 9.81 -2.83
N ILE A 43 5.55 9.22 -3.11
CA ILE A 43 5.43 7.78 -3.37
C ILE A 43 6.25 7.41 -4.61
N CYS A 44 6.10 8.15 -5.70
CA CYS A 44 6.82 7.89 -6.95
C CYS A 44 8.35 8.10 -6.83
N ALA A 45 8.81 8.93 -5.90
CA ALA A 45 10.23 9.11 -5.63
C ALA A 45 10.85 7.98 -4.79
N SER A 46 10.04 7.09 -4.21
CA SER A 46 10.50 5.99 -3.38
C SER A 46 10.76 4.73 -4.22
N ASP A 47 11.76 3.92 -3.85
CA ASP A 47 12.02 2.62 -4.48
C ASP A 47 11.07 1.52 -3.96
N ALA A 48 10.66 1.61 -2.69
CA ALA A 48 9.67 0.72 -2.06
C ALA A 48 8.93 1.47 -0.95
N CYS A 49 7.70 1.06 -0.64
CA CYS A 49 6.86 1.69 0.36
C CYS A 49 6.53 0.72 1.52
N LEU A 50 6.40 1.27 2.74
CA LEU A 50 6.18 0.48 3.95
C LEU A 50 4.75 0.62 4.45
N VAL A 51 4.09 -0.51 4.72
CA VAL A 51 2.81 -0.58 5.42
C VAL A 51 2.97 -1.50 6.62
N LEU A 52 3.16 -0.91 7.78
CA LEU A 52 3.43 -1.64 9.02
C LEU A 52 2.33 -1.34 10.04
N LEU A 53 1.68 -2.37 10.54
CA LEU A 53 0.70 -2.27 11.62
C LEU A 53 1.15 -3.12 12.81
N LYS A 54 0.59 -2.83 13.99
CA LYS A 54 0.77 -3.69 15.16
C LYS A 54 0.11 -5.05 14.91
N LYS A 55 0.63 -6.10 15.51
CA LYS A 55 -0.03 -7.41 15.49
C LYS A 55 -1.28 -7.36 16.36
N ALA A 56 -2.46 -7.44 15.73
CA ALA A 56 -3.75 -7.47 16.39
C ALA A 56 -4.80 -8.12 15.48
N GLU A 57 -5.73 -8.87 16.07
CA GLU A 57 -6.80 -9.55 15.33
C GLU A 57 -7.62 -8.59 14.47
N LEU A 58 -7.91 -7.39 15.01
CA LEU A 58 -8.63 -6.33 14.30
C LEU A 58 -8.00 -6.01 12.93
N PHE A 59 -6.68 -6.03 12.83
CA PHE A 59 -5.99 -5.67 11.59
C PHE A 59 -5.97 -6.76 10.53
N LYS A 60 -6.40 -7.98 10.84
CA LYS A 60 -6.50 -9.06 9.86
C LYS A 60 -7.61 -8.84 8.82
N THR A 61 -8.65 -8.07 9.18
CA THR A 61 -9.78 -7.75 8.30
C THR A 61 -9.68 -6.36 7.67
N VAL A 62 -8.60 -5.61 7.95
CA VAL A 62 -8.42 -4.25 7.43
C VAL A 62 -7.57 -4.26 6.17
N ILE A 63 -8.05 -3.55 5.15
CA ILE A 63 -7.25 -3.23 3.96
C ILE A 63 -6.73 -1.80 4.12
N PRO A 64 -5.42 -1.59 4.41
CA PRO A 64 -4.87 -0.24 4.55
C PRO A 64 -4.93 0.51 3.22
N THR A 65 -5.64 1.63 3.15
CA THR A 65 -5.79 2.41 1.92
C THR A 65 -4.45 2.83 1.31
N LYS A 66 -3.46 3.16 2.15
CA LYS A 66 -2.11 3.49 1.69
C LYS A 66 -1.43 2.36 0.91
N MET A 67 -1.76 1.08 1.17
CA MET A 67 -1.27 -0.04 0.37
C MET A 67 -1.74 0.08 -1.08
N LEU A 68 -3.02 0.34 -1.28
CA LEU A 68 -3.60 0.52 -2.61
C LEU A 68 -3.05 1.78 -3.30
N GLU A 69 -2.82 2.86 -2.55
CA GLU A 69 -2.20 4.09 -3.06
C GLU A 69 -0.76 3.83 -3.54
N PHE A 70 0.05 3.10 -2.77
CA PHE A 70 1.41 2.73 -3.15
C PHE A 70 1.44 1.85 -4.40
N MET A 71 0.58 0.83 -4.44
CA MET A 71 0.42 -0.03 -5.61
C MET A 71 -0.06 0.76 -6.82
N SER A 72 -1.01 1.71 -6.66
CA SER A 72 -1.50 2.56 -7.76
C SER A 72 -0.39 3.43 -8.37
N CYS A 73 0.61 3.81 -7.57
CA CYS A 73 1.81 4.52 -8.02
C CYS A 73 2.91 3.59 -8.56
N ALA A 74 2.61 2.31 -8.80
CA ALA A 74 3.57 1.29 -9.26
C ALA A 74 4.78 1.17 -8.33
N ARG A 75 4.59 1.27 -7.02
CA ARG A 75 5.66 1.04 -6.02
C ARG A 75 5.44 -0.29 -5.32
N PRO A 76 6.51 -1.10 -5.19
CA PRO A 76 6.42 -2.34 -4.43
C PRO A 76 6.18 -2.04 -2.96
N VAL A 77 5.42 -2.89 -2.29
CA VAL A 77 5.05 -2.72 -0.90
C VAL A 77 5.75 -3.75 -0.01
N ILE A 78 6.36 -3.29 1.08
CA ILE A 78 6.74 -4.16 2.20
C ILE A 78 5.59 -4.08 3.20
N LEU A 79 4.88 -5.18 3.37
CA LEU A 79 3.64 -5.24 4.15
C LEU A 79 3.83 -6.07 5.43
N GLY A 80 3.85 -5.42 6.56
CA GLY A 80 3.79 -6.04 7.89
C GLY A 80 2.37 -6.04 8.44
N VAL A 81 1.45 -6.73 7.74
CA VAL A 81 0.04 -6.90 8.12
C VAL A 81 -0.38 -8.32 7.76
N GLU A 82 -1.18 -8.96 8.62
CA GLU A 82 -1.76 -10.29 8.38
C GLU A 82 -3.13 -10.19 7.68
N GLY A 83 -3.70 -11.34 7.35
CA GLY A 83 -5.08 -11.44 6.88
C GLY A 83 -5.28 -10.95 5.44
N GLU A 84 -6.37 -10.22 5.21
CA GLU A 84 -6.86 -9.87 3.87
C GLU A 84 -5.88 -9.01 3.07
N ALA A 85 -5.26 -8.02 3.72
CA ALA A 85 -4.26 -7.18 3.05
C ALA A 85 -3.06 -8.01 2.54
N ARG A 86 -2.62 -9.01 3.31
CA ARG A 86 -1.55 -9.93 2.90
C ARG A 86 -1.97 -10.79 1.71
N ALA A 87 -3.21 -11.30 1.71
CA ALA A 87 -3.75 -12.08 0.61
C ALA A 87 -3.78 -11.27 -0.70
N ILE A 88 -4.30 -10.04 -0.63
CA ILE A 88 -4.33 -9.09 -1.76
C ILE A 88 -2.93 -8.82 -2.31
N LEU A 89 -1.94 -8.51 -1.44
CA LEU A 89 -0.59 -8.23 -1.88
C LEU A 89 0.07 -9.43 -2.58
N ARG A 90 -0.17 -10.64 -2.08
CA ARG A 90 0.35 -11.89 -2.67
C ARG A 90 -0.29 -12.17 -4.03
N GLU A 91 -1.61 -12.05 -4.14
CA GLU A 91 -2.33 -12.24 -5.39
C GLU A 91 -1.86 -11.23 -6.45
N ALA A 92 -1.73 -9.98 -6.06
CA ALA A 92 -1.21 -8.90 -6.90
C ALA A 92 0.26 -9.08 -7.27
N ARG A 93 1.03 -9.95 -6.59
CA ARG A 93 2.50 -9.98 -6.68
C ARG A 93 3.13 -8.60 -6.55
N GLY A 94 2.52 -7.75 -5.69
CA GLY A 94 2.78 -6.32 -5.60
C GLY A 94 3.88 -5.94 -4.58
N GLY A 95 4.57 -6.93 -3.99
CA GLY A 95 5.58 -6.67 -2.98
C GLY A 95 5.90 -7.87 -2.10
N VAL A 96 6.46 -7.62 -0.93
CA VAL A 96 6.89 -8.61 0.06
C VAL A 96 6.07 -8.48 1.33
N ALA A 97 5.42 -9.57 1.75
CA ALA A 97 4.73 -9.65 3.04
C ALA A 97 5.68 -10.21 4.11
N ILE A 98 5.74 -9.52 5.24
CA ILE A 98 6.54 -9.90 6.41
C ILE A 98 5.60 -10.11 7.62
N GLU A 99 6.10 -10.74 8.67
CA GLU A 99 5.36 -10.79 9.92
C GLU A 99 5.30 -9.40 10.58
N PRO A 100 4.13 -8.99 11.14
CA PRO A 100 4.03 -7.75 11.88
C PRO A 100 5.01 -7.72 13.05
N GLN A 101 5.64 -6.58 13.27
CA GLN A 101 6.61 -6.32 14.35
C GLN A 101 7.91 -7.14 14.23
N ASP A 102 8.17 -7.84 13.14
CA ASP A 102 9.43 -8.51 12.88
C ASP A 102 10.43 -7.55 12.21
N SER A 103 11.32 -7.00 13.03
CA SER A 103 12.35 -6.07 12.56
C SER A 103 13.42 -6.73 11.69
N ARG A 104 13.68 -8.04 11.87
CA ARG A 104 14.64 -8.78 11.04
C ARG A 104 14.07 -8.97 9.63
N ALA A 105 12.85 -9.48 9.53
CA ALA A 105 12.16 -9.62 8.25
C ALA A 105 12.04 -8.28 7.51
N LEU A 106 11.83 -7.17 8.23
CA LEU A 106 11.82 -5.84 7.63
C LEU A 106 13.19 -5.47 7.04
N VAL A 107 14.28 -5.68 7.77
CA VAL A 107 15.64 -5.42 7.29
C VAL A 107 15.94 -6.26 6.05
N ASP A 108 15.59 -7.55 6.06
CA ASP A 108 15.83 -8.45 4.94
C ASP A 108 15.03 -8.03 3.69
N ALA A 109 13.76 -7.64 3.85
CA ALA A 109 12.94 -7.13 2.77
C ALA A 109 13.49 -5.82 2.17
N VAL A 110 13.96 -4.89 3.02
CA VAL A 110 14.58 -3.65 2.56
C VAL A 110 15.88 -3.92 1.80
N ARG A 111 16.73 -4.82 2.30
CA ARG A 111 17.96 -5.24 1.62
C ARG A 111 17.67 -5.93 0.29
N TYR A 112 16.64 -6.78 0.24
CA TYR A 112 16.20 -7.42 -0.99
C TYR A 112 15.88 -6.39 -2.07
N PHE A 113 15.07 -5.37 -1.79
CA PHE A 113 14.74 -4.33 -2.76
C PHE A 113 15.95 -3.45 -3.13
N ALA A 114 16.85 -3.20 -2.18
CA ALA A 114 18.08 -2.46 -2.46
C ALA A 114 19.02 -3.21 -3.44
N ALA A 115 19.05 -4.53 -3.34
CA ALA A 115 19.88 -5.39 -4.20
C ALA A 115 19.17 -5.74 -5.52
N ASN A 116 17.85 -5.83 -5.57
CA ASN A 116 17.06 -6.34 -6.69
C ASN A 116 16.09 -5.28 -7.24
N ARG A 117 16.62 -4.19 -7.75
CA ARG A 117 15.79 -3.04 -8.20
C ARG A 117 14.80 -3.39 -9.30
N GLU A 118 15.19 -4.25 -10.26
CA GLU A 118 14.28 -4.62 -11.34
C GLU A 118 13.13 -5.50 -10.85
N ALA A 119 13.39 -6.46 -9.96
CA ALA A 119 12.33 -7.23 -9.31
C ALA A 119 11.35 -6.32 -8.53
N GLY A 120 11.86 -5.27 -7.87
CA GLY A 120 11.03 -4.26 -7.23
C GLY A 120 10.13 -3.51 -8.22
N ARG A 121 10.68 -3.11 -9.36
CA ARG A 121 9.89 -2.43 -10.42
C ARG A 121 8.82 -3.33 -11.01
N GLU A 122 9.14 -4.61 -11.23
CA GLU A 122 8.18 -5.60 -11.70
C GLU A 122 7.05 -5.78 -10.70
N MET A 123 7.35 -5.97 -9.42
CA MET A 123 6.33 -6.05 -8.36
C MET A 123 5.47 -4.78 -8.32
N GLY A 124 6.06 -3.60 -8.50
CA GLY A 124 5.33 -2.34 -8.58
C GLY A 124 4.36 -2.30 -9.75
N ARG A 125 4.76 -2.74 -10.94
CA ARG A 125 3.89 -2.85 -12.13
C ARG A 125 2.72 -3.81 -11.88
N ASN A 126 3.03 -5.01 -11.38
CA ASN A 126 2.01 -6.02 -11.06
C ASN A 126 0.98 -5.49 -10.05
N GLY A 127 1.45 -4.84 -8.98
CA GLY A 127 0.59 -4.20 -7.99
C GLY A 127 -0.35 -3.15 -8.61
N ARG A 128 0.17 -2.30 -9.49
CA ARG A 128 -0.64 -1.28 -10.18
C ARG A 128 -1.70 -1.91 -11.08
N GLU A 129 -1.34 -2.89 -11.90
CA GLU A 129 -2.29 -3.59 -12.77
C GLU A 129 -3.42 -4.24 -11.97
N TYR A 130 -3.08 -4.90 -10.87
CA TYR A 130 -4.06 -5.51 -9.97
C TYR A 130 -5.03 -4.47 -9.37
N VAL A 131 -4.51 -3.35 -8.85
CA VAL A 131 -5.35 -2.30 -8.25
C VAL A 131 -6.25 -1.64 -9.28
N ILE A 132 -5.77 -1.38 -10.49
CA ILE A 132 -6.60 -0.84 -11.58
C ILE A 132 -7.74 -1.81 -11.91
N LYS A 133 -7.44 -3.10 -12.00
CA LYS A 133 -8.41 -4.13 -12.34
C LYS A 133 -9.44 -4.35 -11.23
N GLU A 134 -9.01 -4.51 -9.97
CA GLU A 134 -9.86 -4.99 -8.89
C GLU A 134 -10.41 -3.88 -7.98
N PHE A 135 -9.71 -2.74 -7.87
CA PHE A 135 -10.02 -1.67 -6.91
C PHE A 135 -10.28 -0.30 -7.56
N SER A 136 -10.37 -0.22 -8.90
CA SER A 136 -10.76 1.04 -9.52
C SER A 136 -12.19 1.41 -9.15
N ARG A 137 -12.48 2.72 -9.07
CA ARG A 137 -13.82 3.22 -8.76
C ARG A 137 -14.85 2.69 -9.76
N ARG A 138 -14.48 2.60 -11.05
CA ARG A 138 -15.33 2.04 -12.09
C ARG A 138 -15.67 0.58 -11.81
N HIS A 139 -14.66 -0.25 -11.57
CA HIS A 139 -14.84 -1.67 -11.27
C HIS A 139 -15.69 -1.90 -10.02
N SER A 140 -15.44 -1.12 -8.95
CA SER A 140 -16.23 -1.19 -7.72
C SER A 140 -17.69 -0.79 -7.95
N ALA A 141 -17.94 0.26 -8.75
CA ALA A 141 -19.28 0.68 -9.11
C ALA A 141 -20.01 -0.39 -9.95
N GLU A 142 -19.32 -0.98 -10.93
CA GLU A 142 -19.88 -2.07 -11.76
C GLU A 142 -20.20 -3.32 -10.93
N LYS A 143 -19.35 -3.68 -9.98
CA LYS A 143 -19.63 -4.77 -9.01
C LYS A 143 -20.88 -4.46 -8.17
N TYR A 144 -20.95 -3.25 -7.63
CA TYR A 144 -22.06 -2.84 -6.79
C TYR A 144 -23.40 -2.85 -7.56
N ILE A 145 -23.41 -2.30 -8.79
CA ILE A 145 -24.57 -2.31 -9.65
C ILE A 145 -25.04 -3.73 -9.93
N ARG A 146 -24.11 -4.65 -10.26
CA ARG A 146 -24.46 -6.06 -10.48
C ARG A 146 -25.16 -6.72 -9.29
N VAL A 147 -24.67 -6.46 -8.08
CA VAL A 147 -25.30 -6.98 -6.86
C VAL A 147 -26.71 -6.44 -6.69
N LEU A 148 -26.92 -5.12 -6.91
CA LEU A 148 -28.25 -4.52 -6.85
C LEU A 148 -29.20 -5.08 -7.91
N GLU A 149 -28.72 -5.27 -9.14
CA GLU A 149 -29.51 -5.87 -10.22
C GLU A 149 -29.94 -7.30 -9.92
N GLN A 150 -29.04 -8.09 -9.32
CA GLN A 150 -29.36 -9.46 -8.87
C GLN A 150 -30.43 -9.45 -7.76
N MET A 151 -30.31 -8.56 -6.78
CA MET A 151 -31.29 -8.45 -5.68
C MET A 151 -32.65 -7.99 -6.16
N LEU A 152 -32.71 -7.13 -7.17
CA LEU A 152 -33.95 -6.55 -7.70
C LEU A 152 -34.55 -7.36 -8.85
N ASN A 153 -33.94 -8.50 -9.26
CA ASN A 153 -34.37 -9.30 -10.42
C ASN A 153 -34.68 -8.45 -11.67
N LEU A 154 -33.87 -7.40 -11.93
CA LEU A 154 -34.10 -6.49 -13.03
C LEU A 154 -33.80 -7.17 -14.38
N PRO A 155 -34.73 -7.13 -15.37
CA PRO A 155 -34.52 -7.71 -16.69
C PRO A 155 -33.37 -6.98 -17.42
N GLU A 156 -32.59 -7.71 -18.23
CA GLU A 156 -31.39 -7.25 -18.94
C GLU A 156 -31.54 -5.94 -19.73
N ARG A 157 -32.71 -5.68 -20.26
CA ARG A 157 -32.99 -4.44 -21.05
C ARG A 157 -32.88 -3.14 -20.25
N ARG A 158 -32.96 -3.18 -18.90
CA ARG A 158 -32.75 -2.01 -18.04
C ARG A 158 -31.27 -1.80 -17.68
N ARG A 159 -30.45 -2.85 -17.82
CA ARG A 159 -29.00 -2.79 -17.50
C ARG A 159 -28.25 -1.83 -18.42
N ALA A 160 -28.59 -1.81 -19.69
CA ALA A 160 -27.94 -0.96 -20.71
C ALA A 160 -28.16 0.56 -20.49
N LYS A 161 -29.26 0.97 -19.81
CA LYS A 161 -29.57 2.39 -19.54
C LYS A 161 -28.86 2.97 -18.32
N ILE A 162 -28.34 2.13 -17.43
CA ILE A 162 -27.64 2.56 -16.21
C ILE A 162 -26.12 2.63 -16.45
N ALA A 163 -25.63 1.96 -17.50
CA ALA A 163 -24.20 1.90 -17.86
C ALA A 163 -23.76 2.94 -18.91
N ALA A 164 -24.69 3.72 -19.44
CA ALA A 164 -24.44 4.82 -20.38
C ALA A 164 -24.42 6.19 -19.69
#